data_eccab3103ced7308c075f97f0e239427
#
_entry.id   eccab3103ced7308c075f97f0e239427
#
_cell.length_a   1.000
_cell.length_b   1.000
_cell.length_c   1.000
_cell.angle_alpha   90.00
_cell.angle_beta   90.00
_cell.angle_gamma   90.00
#
_symmetry.space_group_name_H-M   'P 1'
#
loop_
_entity.id
_entity.type
_entity.pdbx_description
1 polymer ?
#
loop_
_entity_poly.entity_id
_entity_poly.type
_entity_poly.pdbx_seq_one_letter_code
_entity_poly.pdbx_strand_id
1 'polypeptide(L)'
;MTRGKLDPNELYKLKALQGVSLESVEGLLETCDVKTLEKGELLLKFGQPNTRMYMILSGQLSVHLDSPESEAVAVLDAGETVGELSVIDNRPASAYVVAAAQARLLAIDEARFWNLVNASHDFAINLLMLLAARLRTNNTTVSSNIRLQREYKRNAMIDGLTTLYNRRWLDEALPRFVTRYGRGEQPLTIVIVDVDHFKSFNDTYGHPVGDQVLAEVAKTLLANIRPADLVARYGGEEFLVILPDTDAKGGRIVAERLRTAVSQIRLGPPAGRDRRITISCGGACLRAGEPVAQLIAHADEALYQAKNTGRNRVSFADA
;
A
#
# COMPACT_ATOMS: atom_id res chain seq x y z
N MET A 1 28.35 34.67 -15.56
CA MET A 1 27.05 34.78 -16.25
C MET A 1 27.25 35.59 -17.49
N THR A 2 27.17 34.96 -18.65
CA THR A 2 27.39 35.60 -19.96
C THR A 2 26.01 35.92 -20.53
N ARG A 3 25.80 37.18 -20.97
CA ARG A 3 24.66 37.55 -21.82
C ARG A 3 24.76 36.76 -23.15
N GLY A 4 24.22 35.55 -23.18
CA GLY A 4 24.16 34.77 -24.39
C GLY A 4 23.05 35.32 -25.28
N LYS A 5 23.35 35.52 -26.56
CA LYS A 5 22.35 35.90 -27.55
C LYS A 5 21.26 34.80 -27.58
N LEU A 6 20.01 35.15 -27.29
CA LEU A 6 18.86 34.24 -27.36
C LEU A 6 18.55 34.02 -28.85
N ASP A 7 18.41 32.77 -29.26
CA ASP A 7 17.89 32.42 -30.58
C ASP A 7 16.36 32.49 -30.52
N PRO A 8 15.70 33.29 -31.38
CA PRO A 8 14.23 33.36 -31.47
C PRO A 8 13.60 31.95 -31.59
N ASN A 9 14.26 31.01 -32.27
CA ASN A 9 13.79 29.63 -32.43
C ASN A 9 13.79 28.84 -31.10
N GLU A 10 14.65 29.20 -30.14
CA GLU A 10 14.65 28.60 -28.79
C GLU A 10 13.44 29.12 -27.99
N LEU A 11 13.10 30.41 -28.13
CA LEU A 11 11.96 31.02 -27.42
C LEU A 11 10.62 30.44 -27.87
N TYR A 12 10.44 30.13 -29.13
CA TYR A 12 9.18 29.49 -29.62
C TYR A 12 8.95 28.08 -29.07
N LYS A 13 10.00 27.41 -28.60
CA LYS A 13 9.87 26.07 -27.97
C LYS A 13 9.42 26.13 -26.52
N LEU A 14 9.54 27.29 -25.88
CA LEU A 14 9.20 27.46 -24.48
C LEU A 14 7.68 27.39 -24.30
N LYS A 15 7.21 26.37 -23.56
CA LYS A 15 5.77 26.11 -23.34
C LYS A 15 5.07 27.33 -22.69
N ALA A 16 5.78 28.04 -21.80
CA ALA A 16 5.26 29.23 -21.15
C ALA A 16 5.07 30.42 -22.11
N LEU A 17 5.74 30.42 -23.28
CA LEU A 17 5.66 31.48 -24.29
C LEU A 17 4.82 31.11 -25.51
N GLN A 18 4.15 29.97 -25.52
CA GLN A 18 3.31 29.56 -26.63
C GLN A 18 2.15 30.53 -26.83
N GLY A 19 2.02 31.07 -28.06
CA GLY A 19 0.96 32.07 -28.41
C GLY A 19 1.21 33.47 -27.85
N VAL A 20 2.28 33.69 -27.07
CA VAL A 20 2.65 35.02 -26.59
C VAL A 20 3.21 35.87 -27.74
N SER A 21 2.73 37.10 -27.90
CA SER A 21 3.39 38.05 -28.80
C SER A 21 4.79 38.38 -28.29
N LEU A 22 5.81 37.91 -29.01
CA LEU A 22 7.19 38.16 -28.64
C LEU A 22 7.52 39.65 -28.56
N GLU A 23 6.92 40.47 -29.40
CA GLU A 23 7.11 41.93 -29.36
C GLU A 23 6.79 42.55 -27.99
N SER A 24 5.82 41.95 -27.26
CA SER A 24 5.42 42.44 -25.92
C SER A 24 6.36 42.03 -24.79
N VAL A 25 7.17 40.98 -24.98
CA VAL A 25 8.00 40.37 -23.94
C VAL A 25 9.48 40.29 -24.29
N GLU A 26 9.87 40.49 -25.54
CA GLU A 26 11.25 40.35 -26.04
C GLU A 26 12.24 41.19 -25.24
N GLY A 27 11.94 42.47 -25.04
CA GLY A 27 12.80 43.38 -24.27
C GLY A 27 12.97 42.95 -22.81
N LEU A 28 12.01 42.22 -22.21
CA LEU A 28 12.16 41.63 -20.86
C LEU A 28 13.04 40.39 -20.89
N LEU A 29 12.89 39.54 -21.91
CA LEU A 29 13.63 38.28 -22.04
C LEU A 29 15.10 38.51 -22.42
N GLU A 30 15.39 39.48 -23.29
CA GLU A 30 16.76 39.84 -23.69
C GLU A 30 17.63 40.31 -22.50
N THR A 31 17.02 40.85 -21.47
CA THR A 31 17.73 41.26 -20.23
C THR A 31 17.93 40.11 -19.25
N CYS A 32 17.41 38.91 -19.51
CA CYS A 32 17.56 37.74 -18.67
C CYS A 32 18.93 37.07 -18.88
N ASP A 33 19.44 36.49 -17.81
CA ASP A 33 20.71 35.74 -17.84
C ASP A 33 20.50 34.35 -18.44
N VAL A 34 21.46 33.88 -19.26
CA VAL A 34 21.53 32.49 -19.68
C VAL A 34 22.54 31.76 -18.79
N LYS A 35 22.08 30.69 -18.15
CA LYS A 35 22.89 29.80 -17.32
C LYS A 35 23.10 28.48 -18.04
N THR A 36 24.34 28.02 -18.11
CA THR A 36 24.70 26.68 -18.60
C THR A 36 25.05 25.82 -17.40
N LEU A 37 24.57 24.57 -17.42
CA LEU A 37 24.88 23.56 -16.41
C LEU A 37 25.48 22.35 -17.09
N GLU A 38 26.53 21.81 -16.52
CA GLU A 38 27.05 20.51 -16.90
C GLU A 38 26.23 19.39 -16.24
N LYS A 39 26.29 18.19 -16.84
CA LYS A 39 25.59 17.02 -16.27
C LYS A 39 26.02 16.78 -14.83
N GLY A 40 25.04 16.60 -13.94
CA GLY A 40 25.21 16.38 -12.50
C GLY A 40 25.27 17.67 -11.67
N GLU A 41 25.29 18.86 -12.29
CA GLU A 41 25.29 20.12 -11.54
C GLU A 41 23.92 20.38 -10.90
N LEU A 42 23.95 20.79 -9.63
CA LEU A 42 22.77 21.16 -8.85
C LEU A 42 22.29 22.56 -9.22
N LEU A 43 21.05 22.70 -9.65
CA LEU A 43 20.42 23.99 -9.92
C LEU A 43 19.67 24.54 -8.71
N LEU A 44 18.81 23.71 -8.10
CA LEU A 44 18.03 24.07 -6.91
C LEU A 44 18.22 23.02 -5.83
N LYS A 45 18.30 23.47 -4.58
CA LYS A 45 18.43 22.61 -3.40
C LYS A 45 17.16 22.71 -2.56
N PHE A 46 16.57 21.57 -2.21
CA PHE A 46 15.41 21.50 -1.32
C PHE A 46 15.61 22.33 -0.03
N GLY A 47 14.61 23.11 0.32
CA GLY A 47 14.62 23.94 1.53
C GLY A 47 15.45 25.21 1.44
N GLN A 48 16.17 25.47 0.34
CA GLN A 48 16.90 26.72 0.14
C GLN A 48 16.05 27.79 -0.54
N PRO A 49 16.20 29.08 -0.18
CA PRO A 49 15.54 30.18 -0.85
C PRO A 49 15.87 30.19 -2.34
N ASN A 50 14.85 30.36 -3.18
CA ASN A 50 14.99 30.55 -4.62
C ASN A 50 14.10 31.72 -5.07
N THR A 51 14.69 32.69 -5.75
CA THR A 51 14.03 33.90 -6.27
C THR A 51 14.01 33.92 -7.80
N ARG A 52 14.24 32.78 -8.44
CA ARG A 52 14.32 32.70 -9.90
C ARG A 52 13.50 31.55 -10.45
N MET A 53 12.82 31.82 -11.54
CA MET A 53 12.27 30.83 -12.45
C MET A 53 13.28 30.54 -13.55
N TYR A 54 13.36 29.31 -13.99
CA TYR A 54 14.22 28.89 -15.09
C TYR A 54 13.38 28.24 -16.19
N MET A 55 13.61 28.67 -17.44
CA MET A 55 13.04 28.03 -18.64
C MET A 55 14.16 27.24 -19.33
N ILE A 56 13.92 25.97 -19.67
CA ILE A 56 14.90 25.10 -20.27
C ILE A 56 14.96 25.38 -21.77
N LEU A 57 16.05 26.01 -22.22
CA LEU A 57 16.30 26.28 -23.65
C LEU A 57 16.75 24.99 -24.38
N SER A 58 17.64 24.22 -23.75
CA SER A 58 18.12 22.94 -24.26
C SER A 58 18.61 22.04 -23.13
N GLY A 59 18.70 20.72 -23.38
CA GLY A 59 19.12 19.74 -22.37
C GLY A 59 17.94 19.24 -21.52
N GLN A 60 18.27 18.64 -20.38
CA GLN A 60 17.30 18.02 -19.46
C GLN A 60 17.65 18.28 -18.02
N LEU A 61 16.64 18.47 -17.19
CA LEU A 61 16.76 18.53 -15.73
C LEU A 61 16.01 17.37 -15.10
N SER A 62 16.51 16.83 -14.00
CA SER A 62 15.83 15.85 -13.15
C SER A 62 15.43 16.47 -11.82
N VAL A 63 14.25 16.09 -11.34
CA VAL A 63 13.70 16.58 -10.05
C VAL A 63 13.72 15.43 -9.06
N HIS A 64 14.25 15.67 -7.85
CA HIS A 64 14.42 14.69 -6.79
C HIS A 64 13.87 15.24 -5.48
N LEU A 65 13.25 14.38 -4.64
CA LEU A 65 12.63 14.84 -3.39
C LEU A 65 13.53 14.63 -2.16
N ASP A 66 14.23 13.49 -2.09
CA ASP A 66 15.00 13.11 -0.90
C ASP A 66 16.45 13.60 -0.93
N SER A 67 17.16 13.34 -2.03
CA SER A 67 18.53 13.78 -2.27
C SER A 67 18.80 13.94 -3.76
N PRO A 68 19.87 14.67 -4.17
CA PRO A 68 20.23 14.81 -5.59
C PRO A 68 20.53 13.48 -6.30
N GLU A 69 20.90 12.43 -5.53
CA GLU A 69 21.25 11.09 -6.02
C GLU A 69 20.07 10.11 -5.94
N SER A 70 18.95 10.50 -5.32
CA SER A 70 17.75 9.66 -5.24
C SER A 70 17.12 9.43 -6.62
N GLU A 71 16.16 8.53 -6.70
CA GLU A 71 15.40 8.34 -7.93
C GLU A 71 14.67 9.63 -8.32
N ALA A 72 14.76 9.99 -9.60
CA ALA A 72 14.09 11.17 -10.12
C ALA A 72 12.58 10.98 -10.15
N VAL A 73 11.82 11.89 -9.54
CA VAL A 73 10.35 11.88 -9.59
C VAL A 73 9.81 12.48 -10.87
N ALA A 74 10.61 13.29 -11.57
CA ALA A 74 10.29 13.86 -12.86
C ALA A 74 11.57 14.20 -13.64
N VAL A 75 11.46 14.14 -14.96
CA VAL A 75 12.45 14.66 -15.89
C VAL A 75 11.79 15.78 -16.68
N LEU A 76 12.46 16.92 -16.77
CA LEU A 76 11.99 18.11 -17.44
C LEU A 76 12.82 18.33 -18.70
N ASP A 77 12.16 18.40 -19.84
CA ASP A 77 12.77 18.58 -21.15
C ASP A 77 12.87 20.06 -21.55
N ALA A 78 13.59 20.31 -22.63
CA ALA A 78 13.62 21.62 -23.30
C ALA A 78 12.18 22.14 -23.54
N GLY A 79 11.96 23.40 -23.25
CA GLY A 79 10.65 24.06 -23.31
C GLY A 79 9.90 24.11 -21.98
N GLU A 80 10.31 23.34 -20.98
CA GLU A 80 9.70 23.31 -19.65
C GLU A 80 10.29 24.35 -18.70
N THR A 81 9.66 24.51 -17.52
CA THR A 81 10.04 25.50 -16.52
C THR A 81 10.35 24.85 -15.19
N VAL A 82 11.14 25.49 -14.35
CA VAL A 82 11.40 25.05 -12.97
C VAL A 82 11.70 26.27 -12.09
N GLY A 83 11.41 26.15 -10.78
CA GLY A 83 11.66 27.21 -9.79
C GLY A 83 10.55 28.27 -9.72
N GLU A 84 9.51 28.16 -10.57
CA GLU A 84 8.36 29.09 -10.59
C GLU A 84 7.58 29.08 -9.28
N LEU A 85 7.47 27.95 -8.60
CA LEU A 85 6.70 27.83 -7.35
C LEU A 85 7.26 28.76 -6.28
N SER A 86 8.59 28.79 -6.11
CA SER A 86 9.24 29.67 -5.15
C SER A 86 9.04 31.16 -5.44
N VAL A 87 8.96 31.52 -6.73
CA VAL A 87 8.72 32.91 -7.16
C VAL A 87 7.26 33.29 -6.93
N ILE A 88 6.31 32.35 -7.10
CA ILE A 88 4.87 32.62 -6.95
C ILE A 88 4.47 32.72 -5.48
N ASP A 89 4.94 31.79 -4.61
CA ASP A 89 4.47 31.69 -3.23
C ASP A 89 5.50 32.14 -2.18
N ASN A 90 6.66 32.62 -2.64
CA ASN A 90 7.78 33.08 -1.80
C ASN A 90 8.24 32.04 -0.77
N ARG A 91 8.19 30.74 -1.13
CA ARG A 91 8.66 29.63 -0.29
C ARG A 91 9.99 29.08 -0.81
N PRO A 92 10.78 28.44 0.06
CA PRO A 92 11.97 27.72 -0.37
C PRO A 92 11.70 26.67 -1.43
N ALA A 93 12.72 26.29 -2.20
CA ALA A 93 12.61 25.27 -3.23
C ALA A 93 12.05 23.95 -2.64
N SER A 94 11.05 23.38 -3.31
CA SER A 94 10.30 22.18 -2.88
C SER A 94 10.96 20.87 -3.29
N ALA A 95 12.08 20.92 -4.03
CA ALA A 95 12.80 19.74 -4.53
C ALA A 95 14.26 20.09 -4.83
N TYR A 96 15.08 19.05 -4.99
CA TYR A 96 16.38 19.16 -5.65
C TYR A 96 16.16 19.14 -7.16
N VAL A 97 16.87 19.98 -7.90
CA VAL A 97 16.86 19.99 -9.36
C VAL A 97 18.29 19.90 -9.86
N VAL A 98 18.57 18.86 -10.63
CA VAL A 98 19.92 18.51 -11.13
C VAL A 98 19.90 18.46 -12.65
N ALA A 99 20.98 18.83 -13.30
CA ALA A 99 21.14 18.68 -14.72
C ALA A 99 21.32 17.19 -15.09
N ALA A 100 20.32 16.57 -15.70
CA ALA A 100 20.39 15.19 -16.19
C ALA A 100 21.31 15.05 -17.44
N ALA A 101 21.39 16.10 -18.23
CA ALA A 101 22.32 16.29 -19.35
C ALA A 101 22.80 17.75 -19.31
N GLN A 102 23.82 18.09 -20.11
CA GLN A 102 24.21 19.49 -20.28
C GLN A 102 22.97 20.31 -20.67
N ALA A 103 22.70 21.37 -19.91
CA ALA A 103 21.48 22.16 -20.08
C ALA A 103 21.77 23.66 -20.17
N ARG A 104 21.03 24.36 -21.02
CA ARG A 104 21.00 25.82 -21.12
C ARG A 104 19.65 26.31 -20.61
N LEU A 105 19.70 27.27 -19.71
CA LEU A 105 18.52 27.78 -18.99
C LEU A 105 18.45 29.30 -19.13
N LEU A 106 17.24 29.81 -19.42
CA LEU A 106 16.94 31.22 -19.27
C LEU A 106 16.51 31.47 -17.82
N ALA A 107 17.29 32.27 -17.10
CA ALA A 107 17.05 32.58 -15.68
C ALA A 107 16.28 33.90 -15.57
N ILE A 108 15.09 33.84 -15.02
CA ILE A 108 14.16 34.97 -14.87
C ILE A 108 14.05 35.26 -13.37
N ASP A 109 14.47 36.42 -12.94
CA ASP A 109 14.30 36.82 -11.55
C ASP A 109 12.84 37.21 -11.25
N GLU A 110 12.54 37.34 -9.95
CA GLU A 110 11.20 37.64 -9.46
C GLU A 110 10.58 38.90 -10.08
N ALA A 111 11.36 39.99 -10.20
CA ALA A 111 10.87 41.26 -10.76
C ALA A 111 10.46 41.09 -12.23
N ARG A 112 11.32 40.43 -13.03
CA ARG A 112 11.03 40.14 -14.44
C ARG A 112 9.90 39.13 -14.61
N PHE A 113 9.79 38.15 -13.75
CA PHE A 113 8.69 37.20 -13.73
C PHE A 113 7.35 37.93 -13.60
N TRP A 114 7.19 38.79 -12.62
CA TRP A 114 5.95 39.53 -12.42
C TRP A 114 5.70 40.55 -13.55
N ASN A 115 6.75 41.12 -14.12
CA ASN A 115 6.62 41.97 -15.31
C ASN A 115 6.10 41.19 -16.53
N LEU A 116 6.57 39.94 -16.73
CA LEU A 116 6.05 39.07 -17.80
C LEU A 116 4.59 38.69 -17.56
N VAL A 117 4.22 38.34 -16.34
CA VAL A 117 2.83 38.03 -15.95
C VAL A 117 1.91 39.24 -16.24
N ASN A 118 2.36 40.45 -15.93
CA ASN A 118 1.60 41.68 -16.14
C ASN A 118 1.56 42.13 -17.63
N ALA A 119 2.63 41.88 -18.39
CA ALA A 119 2.74 42.27 -19.79
C ALA A 119 1.99 41.30 -20.74
N SER A 120 1.81 40.04 -20.37
CA SER A 120 1.19 39.03 -21.22
C SER A 120 0.22 38.13 -20.45
N HIS A 121 -1.06 38.24 -20.78
CA HIS A 121 -2.10 37.38 -20.27
C HIS A 121 -1.87 35.90 -20.70
N ASP A 122 -1.43 35.69 -21.94
CA ASP A 122 -1.14 34.36 -22.48
C ASP A 122 -0.01 33.68 -21.72
N PHE A 123 1.05 34.43 -21.33
CA PHE A 123 2.11 33.90 -20.47
C PHE A 123 1.56 33.39 -19.12
N ALA A 124 0.70 34.18 -18.48
CA ALA A 124 0.09 33.80 -17.20
C ALA A 124 -0.82 32.56 -17.36
N ILE A 125 -1.62 32.50 -18.43
CA ILE A 125 -2.45 31.32 -18.73
C ILE A 125 -1.60 30.09 -18.98
N ASN A 126 -0.55 30.19 -19.79
CA ASN A 126 0.35 29.08 -20.08
C ASN A 126 1.01 28.54 -18.82
N LEU A 127 1.45 29.42 -17.93
CA LEU A 127 2.02 29.03 -16.64
C LEU A 127 0.99 28.27 -15.78
N LEU A 128 -0.24 28.75 -15.69
CA LEU A 128 -1.33 28.06 -14.99
C LEU A 128 -1.63 26.69 -15.61
N MET A 129 -1.62 26.58 -16.94
CA MET A 129 -1.82 25.30 -17.63
C MET A 129 -0.68 24.32 -17.34
N LEU A 130 0.57 24.77 -17.33
CA LEU A 130 1.73 23.94 -16.96
C LEU A 130 1.62 23.43 -15.52
N LEU A 131 1.26 24.30 -14.58
CA LEU A 131 1.07 23.91 -13.17
C LEU A 131 -0.12 22.94 -13.00
N ALA A 132 -1.24 23.21 -13.70
CA ALA A 132 -2.39 22.31 -13.69
C ALA A 132 -2.07 20.92 -14.28
N ALA A 133 -1.29 20.87 -15.35
CA ALA A 133 -0.83 19.61 -15.93
C ALA A 133 0.05 18.82 -14.95
N ARG A 134 0.99 19.47 -14.26
CA ARG A 134 1.83 18.86 -13.23
C ARG A 134 1.02 18.33 -12.05
N LEU A 135 0.04 19.09 -11.56
CA LEU A 135 -0.87 18.64 -10.50
C LEU A 135 -1.64 17.38 -10.92
N ARG A 136 -2.16 17.32 -12.15
CA ARG A 136 -2.86 16.11 -12.64
C ARG A 136 -1.94 14.89 -12.70
N THR A 137 -0.71 15.08 -13.22
CA THR A 137 0.27 13.98 -13.28
C THR A 137 0.64 13.49 -11.87
N ASN A 138 0.89 14.40 -10.92
CA ASN A 138 1.18 14.04 -9.54
C ASN A 138 0.01 13.28 -8.88
N ASN A 139 -1.24 13.72 -9.09
CA ASN A 139 -2.42 13.07 -8.55
C ASN A 139 -2.59 11.63 -9.10
N THR A 140 -2.30 11.38 -10.37
CA THR A 140 -2.35 10.02 -10.94
C THR A 140 -1.27 9.13 -10.35
N THR A 141 -0.07 9.64 -10.14
CA THR A 141 1.03 8.90 -9.51
C THR A 141 0.72 8.56 -8.05
N VAL A 142 0.23 9.52 -7.27
CA VAL A 142 -0.20 9.28 -5.88
C VAL A 142 -1.32 8.25 -5.80
N SER A 143 -2.32 8.34 -6.68
CA SER A 143 -3.43 7.39 -6.71
C SER A 143 -2.98 5.96 -7.05
N SER A 144 -2.06 5.80 -8.01
CA SER A 144 -1.49 4.50 -8.36
C SER A 144 -0.63 3.92 -7.23
N ASN A 145 0.17 4.73 -6.54
CA ASN A 145 0.97 4.31 -5.40
C ASN A 145 0.08 3.86 -4.22
N ILE A 146 -1.00 4.59 -3.92
CA ILE A 146 -1.97 4.19 -2.89
C ILE A 146 -2.65 2.85 -3.25
N ARG A 147 -2.99 2.66 -4.53
CA ARG A 147 -3.58 1.40 -5.02
C ARG A 147 -2.59 0.24 -4.87
N LEU A 148 -1.35 0.41 -5.31
CA LEU A 148 -0.29 -0.57 -5.15
C LEU A 148 -0.04 -0.91 -3.68
N GLN A 149 0.06 0.08 -2.80
CA GLN A 149 0.20 -0.16 -1.36
C GLN A 149 -0.97 -0.95 -0.77
N ARG A 150 -2.22 -0.68 -1.21
CA ARG A 150 -3.39 -1.46 -0.78
C ARG A 150 -3.33 -2.89 -1.27
N GLU A 151 -2.90 -3.12 -2.51
CA GLU A 151 -2.72 -4.45 -3.08
C GLU A 151 -1.60 -5.22 -2.36
N TYR A 152 -0.46 -4.58 -2.08
CA TYR A 152 0.61 -5.18 -1.26
C TYR A 152 0.13 -5.53 0.16
N LYS A 153 -0.60 -4.62 0.82
CA LYS A 153 -1.18 -4.91 2.15
C LYS A 153 -2.16 -6.07 2.09
N ARG A 154 -3.03 -6.10 1.08
CA ARG A 154 -4.01 -7.18 0.90
C ARG A 154 -3.32 -8.52 0.65
N ASN A 155 -2.33 -8.58 -0.22
CA ASN A 155 -1.56 -9.79 -0.49
C ASN A 155 -0.74 -10.23 0.74
N ALA A 156 -0.25 -9.28 1.54
CA ALA A 156 0.44 -9.57 2.80
C ALA A 156 -0.48 -10.07 3.93
N MET A 157 -1.81 -10.07 3.74
CA MET A 157 -2.82 -10.52 4.71
C MET A 157 -3.43 -11.89 4.39
N ILE A 158 -3.07 -12.47 3.25
CA ILE A 158 -3.54 -13.78 2.82
C ILE A 158 -2.41 -14.80 2.97
N ASP A 159 -2.76 -16.00 3.41
CA ASP A 159 -1.85 -17.14 3.44
C ASP A 159 -1.73 -17.75 2.04
N GLY A 160 -0.50 -17.86 1.53
CA GLY A 160 -0.23 -18.29 0.16
C GLY A 160 -0.59 -19.76 -0.14
N LEU A 161 -0.67 -20.61 0.89
CA LEU A 161 -1.03 -22.01 0.74
C LEU A 161 -2.55 -22.24 0.78
N THR A 162 -3.21 -21.64 1.76
CA THR A 162 -4.62 -21.91 2.07
C THR A 162 -5.58 -20.90 1.49
N THR A 163 -5.08 -19.75 0.98
CA THR A 163 -5.86 -18.59 0.51
C THR A 163 -6.79 -17.96 1.55
N LEU A 164 -6.70 -18.41 2.81
CA LEU A 164 -7.36 -17.79 3.95
C LEU A 164 -6.61 -16.53 4.42
N TYR A 165 -7.23 -15.78 5.32
CA TYR A 165 -6.47 -14.76 6.05
C TYR A 165 -5.33 -15.41 6.82
N ASN A 166 -4.19 -14.70 6.91
CA ASN A 166 -3.05 -15.15 7.68
C ASN A 166 -3.07 -14.60 9.12
N ARG A 167 -2.11 -15.04 9.94
CA ARG A 167 -1.95 -14.58 11.31
C ARG A 167 -1.82 -13.07 11.43
N ARG A 168 -1.09 -12.42 10.53
CA ARG A 168 -0.91 -10.96 10.55
C ARG A 168 -2.24 -10.21 10.42
N TRP A 169 -3.11 -10.67 9.52
CA TRP A 169 -4.45 -10.12 9.41
C TRP A 169 -5.25 -10.32 10.70
N LEU A 170 -5.14 -11.51 11.31
CA LEU A 170 -5.85 -11.84 12.54
C LEU A 170 -5.41 -10.92 13.70
N ASP A 171 -4.11 -10.69 13.84
CA ASP A 171 -3.54 -9.81 14.88
C ASP A 171 -4.04 -8.35 14.74
N GLU A 172 -4.36 -7.91 13.52
CA GLU A 172 -4.95 -6.59 13.27
C GLU A 172 -6.49 -6.57 13.40
N ALA A 173 -7.17 -7.65 13.02
CA ALA A 173 -8.63 -7.70 12.94
C ALA A 173 -9.29 -8.07 14.28
N LEU A 174 -8.78 -9.09 14.97
CA LEU A 174 -9.39 -9.61 16.20
C LEU A 174 -9.56 -8.55 17.31
N PRO A 175 -8.60 -7.64 17.55
CA PRO A 175 -8.79 -6.55 18.51
C PRO A 175 -9.98 -5.64 18.17
N ARG A 176 -10.27 -5.42 16.89
CA ARG A 176 -11.40 -4.60 16.44
C ARG A 176 -12.73 -5.31 16.72
N PHE A 177 -12.79 -6.62 16.50
CA PHE A 177 -13.96 -7.43 16.87
C PHE A 177 -14.18 -7.40 18.39
N VAL A 178 -13.15 -7.66 19.18
CA VAL A 178 -13.22 -7.63 20.64
C VAL A 178 -13.68 -6.24 21.15
N THR A 179 -13.15 -5.16 20.58
CA THR A 179 -13.58 -3.79 20.95
C THR A 179 -15.05 -3.55 20.59
N ARG A 180 -15.51 -4.01 19.43
CA ARG A 180 -16.89 -3.83 18.97
C ARG A 180 -17.88 -4.64 19.81
N TYR A 181 -17.55 -5.90 20.09
CA TYR A 181 -18.44 -6.84 20.78
C TYR A 181 -18.23 -6.88 22.30
N GLY A 182 -17.13 -6.38 22.81
CA GLY A 182 -16.80 -6.37 24.25
C GLY A 182 -17.69 -5.46 25.12
N ARG A 183 -18.55 -4.66 24.50
CA ARG A 183 -19.58 -3.86 25.19
C ARG A 183 -20.80 -4.68 25.60
N GLY A 184 -20.89 -5.95 25.25
CA GLY A 184 -21.88 -6.92 25.76
C GLY A 184 -23.25 -6.93 25.10
N GLU A 185 -23.50 -6.12 24.06
CA GLU A 185 -24.81 -6.11 23.38
C GLU A 185 -25.01 -7.29 22.44
N GLN A 186 -23.92 -7.79 21.85
CA GLN A 186 -23.94 -8.92 20.92
C GLN A 186 -22.80 -9.89 21.24
N PRO A 187 -23.02 -11.22 21.12
CA PRO A 187 -22.02 -12.20 21.43
C PRO A 187 -20.98 -12.33 20.31
N LEU A 188 -19.74 -12.62 20.69
CA LEU A 188 -18.66 -12.97 19.80
C LEU A 188 -18.04 -14.29 20.27
N THR A 189 -17.95 -15.27 19.39
CA THR A 189 -17.26 -16.52 19.69
C THR A 189 -16.05 -16.69 18.77
N ILE A 190 -14.97 -17.20 19.31
CA ILE A 190 -13.84 -17.67 18.50
C ILE A 190 -13.69 -19.18 18.68
N VAL A 191 -13.15 -19.84 17.63
CA VAL A 191 -12.84 -21.27 17.66
C VAL A 191 -11.44 -21.46 17.09
N ILE A 192 -10.53 -22.01 17.89
CA ILE A 192 -9.21 -22.47 17.43
C ILE A 192 -9.38 -23.92 16.96
N VAL A 193 -8.88 -24.20 15.78
CA VAL A 193 -8.96 -25.49 15.09
C VAL A 193 -7.55 -25.97 14.82
N ASP A 194 -7.28 -27.25 15.12
CA ASP A 194 -5.96 -27.87 14.88
C ASP A 194 -6.15 -29.22 14.19
N VAL A 195 -5.30 -29.50 13.20
CA VAL A 195 -5.35 -30.74 12.42
C VAL A 195 -4.69 -31.86 13.20
N ASP A 196 -5.47 -32.85 13.59
CA ASP A 196 -5.03 -33.97 14.41
C ASP A 196 -3.91 -34.79 13.75
N HIS A 197 -2.82 -35.03 14.51
CA HIS A 197 -1.68 -35.86 14.07
C HIS A 197 -0.97 -35.36 12.81
N PHE A 198 -1.06 -34.05 12.47
CA PHE A 198 -0.51 -33.50 11.24
C PHE A 198 1.00 -33.71 11.09
N LYS A 199 1.78 -33.59 12.18
CA LYS A 199 3.21 -33.88 12.16
C LYS A 199 3.48 -35.33 11.72
N SER A 200 2.80 -36.30 12.33
CA SER A 200 2.93 -37.70 11.96
C SER A 200 2.50 -38.00 10.53
N PHE A 201 1.53 -37.23 10.03
CA PHE A 201 1.11 -37.28 8.63
C PHE A 201 2.21 -36.81 7.70
N ASN A 202 2.85 -35.67 8.00
CA ASN A 202 4.00 -35.16 7.25
C ASN A 202 5.18 -36.11 7.27
N ASP A 203 5.48 -36.69 8.43
CA ASP A 203 6.59 -37.68 8.60
C ASP A 203 6.37 -38.93 7.72
N THR A 204 5.12 -39.27 7.44
CA THR A 204 4.74 -40.45 6.62
C THR A 204 4.66 -40.16 5.13
N TYR A 205 4.07 -39.01 4.73
CA TYR A 205 3.73 -38.73 3.34
C TYR A 205 4.51 -37.56 2.74
N GLY A 206 5.31 -36.87 3.55
CA GLY A 206 6.08 -35.69 3.16
C GLY A 206 5.28 -34.39 3.19
N HIS A 207 5.99 -33.27 3.31
CA HIS A 207 5.42 -31.93 3.38
C HIS A 207 4.50 -31.55 2.20
N PRO A 208 4.80 -31.94 0.92
CA PRO A 208 3.92 -31.57 -0.18
C PRO A 208 2.52 -32.16 -0.07
N VAL A 209 2.38 -33.36 0.53
CA VAL A 209 1.06 -33.98 0.75
C VAL A 209 0.36 -33.34 1.95
N GLY A 210 1.13 -32.95 2.98
CA GLY A 210 0.63 -32.18 4.11
C GLY A 210 0.08 -30.80 3.68
N ASP A 211 0.74 -30.14 2.76
CA ASP A 211 0.28 -28.86 2.19
C ASP A 211 -1.07 -29.03 1.46
N GLN A 212 -1.27 -30.11 0.72
CA GLN A 212 -2.56 -30.44 0.11
C GLN A 212 -3.66 -30.66 1.15
N VAL A 213 -3.32 -31.33 2.27
CA VAL A 213 -4.26 -31.50 3.38
C VAL A 213 -4.67 -30.16 3.98
N LEU A 214 -3.71 -29.27 4.26
CA LEU A 214 -4.03 -27.95 4.80
C LEU A 214 -4.90 -27.12 3.85
N ALA A 215 -4.64 -27.18 2.54
CA ALA A 215 -5.44 -26.49 1.54
C ALA A 215 -6.88 -27.05 1.49
N GLU A 216 -7.07 -28.37 1.55
CA GLU A 216 -8.40 -29.01 1.56
C GLU A 216 -9.15 -28.76 2.88
N VAL A 217 -8.46 -28.76 4.02
CA VAL A 217 -9.05 -28.37 5.31
C VAL A 217 -9.52 -26.91 5.25
N ALA A 218 -8.68 -26.00 4.80
CA ALA A 218 -9.01 -24.58 4.68
C ALA A 218 -10.25 -24.36 3.80
N LYS A 219 -10.29 -24.98 2.63
CA LYS A 219 -11.43 -24.94 1.71
C LYS A 219 -12.70 -25.50 2.35
N THR A 220 -12.58 -26.59 3.09
CA THR A 220 -13.70 -27.21 3.80
C THR A 220 -14.22 -26.30 4.92
N LEU A 221 -13.32 -25.69 5.71
CA LEU A 221 -13.71 -24.73 6.73
C LEU A 221 -14.48 -23.55 6.12
N LEU A 222 -13.95 -22.96 5.06
CA LEU A 222 -14.55 -21.79 4.39
C LEU A 222 -15.93 -22.13 3.79
N ALA A 223 -16.11 -23.31 3.22
CA ALA A 223 -17.38 -23.76 2.65
C ALA A 223 -18.46 -24.06 3.71
N ASN A 224 -18.09 -24.21 4.97
CA ASN A 224 -18.98 -24.58 6.06
C ASN A 224 -19.19 -23.48 7.10
N ILE A 225 -18.92 -22.21 6.76
CA ILE A 225 -19.22 -21.04 7.58
C ILE A 225 -20.15 -20.08 6.83
N ARG A 226 -20.72 -19.11 7.55
CA ARG A 226 -21.57 -18.07 6.96
C ARG A 226 -20.71 -16.96 6.33
N PRO A 227 -21.26 -16.15 5.42
CA PRO A 227 -20.53 -15.01 4.85
C PRO A 227 -20.05 -13.98 5.87
N ALA A 228 -20.68 -13.90 7.05
CA ALA A 228 -20.29 -13.01 8.14
C ALA A 228 -19.18 -13.60 9.03
N ASP A 229 -18.97 -14.91 8.97
CA ASP A 229 -17.95 -15.61 9.73
C ASP A 229 -16.61 -15.50 8.99
N LEU A 230 -15.51 -15.59 9.73
CA LEU A 230 -14.17 -15.40 9.18
C LEU A 230 -13.25 -16.56 9.61
N VAL A 231 -12.36 -16.97 8.70
CA VAL A 231 -11.35 -17.98 8.97
C VAL A 231 -9.97 -17.43 8.64
N ALA A 232 -9.03 -17.66 9.53
CA ALA A 232 -7.61 -17.35 9.32
C ALA A 232 -6.75 -18.57 9.61
N ARG A 233 -5.62 -18.70 8.92
CA ARG A 233 -4.56 -19.60 9.31
C ARG A 233 -3.77 -18.98 10.45
N TYR A 234 -3.84 -19.59 11.62
CA TYR A 234 -3.28 -19.05 12.87
C TYR A 234 -1.81 -19.48 13.07
N GLY A 235 -1.49 -20.71 12.70
CA GLY A 235 -0.16 -21.29 12.80
C GLY A 235 0.10 -22.29 11.67
N GLY A 236 1.05 -23.21 11.86
CA GLY A 236 1.42 -24.22 10.86
C GLY A 236 0.23 -25.06 10.42
N GLU A 237 -0.42 -25.71 11.38
CA GLU A 237 -1.56 -26.62 11.19
C GLU A 237 -2.82 -26.13 11.92
N GLU A 238 -2.78 -24.87 12.42
CA GLU A 238 -3.82 -24.27 13.22
C GLU A 238 -4.59 -23.21 12.43
N PHE A 239 -5.89 -23.17 12.64
CA PHE A 239 -6.81 -22.16 12.08
C PHE A 239 -7.59 -21.50 13.21
N LEU A 240 -7.99 -20.24 13.01
CA LEU A 240 -8.89 -19.54 13.92
C LEU A 240 -10.12 -19.07 13.17
N VAL A 241 -11.28 -19.40 13.71
CA VAL A 241 -12.59 -19.00 13.18
C VAL A 241 -13.17 -17.94 14.11
N ILE A 242 -13.61 -16.82 13.53
CA ILE A 242 -14.29 -15.74 14.24
C ILE A 242 -15.79 -15.82 13.85
N LEU A 243 -16.63 -15.89 14.85
CA LEU A 243 -18.10 -16.04 14.71
C LEU A 243 -18.79 -14.82 15.34
N PRO A 244 -18.99 -13.72 14.59
CA PRO A 244 -19.77 -12.58 15.06
C PRO A 244 -21.23 -12.97 15.32
N ASP A 245 -21.89 -12.26 16.24
CA ASP A 245 -23.30 -12.45 16.59
C ASP A 245 -23.64 -13.92 16.96
N THR A 246 -22.68 -14.60 17.60
CA THR A 246 -22.78 -16.05 17.90
C THR A 246 -22.34 -16.30 19.34
N ASP A 247 -23.23 -16.86 20.14
CA ASP A 247 -22.97 -17.26 21.52
C ASP A 247 -22.20 -18.61 21.61
N ALA A 248 -21.84 -19.02 22.80
CA ALA A 248 -21.10 -20.28 23.01
C ALA A 248 -21.84 -21.51 22.48
N LYS A 249 -23.18 -21.55 22.58
CA LYS A 249 -24.02 -22.66 22.08
C LYS A 249 -24.01 -22.69 20.55
N GLY A 250 -24.19 -21.54 19.89
CA GLY A 250 -24.08 -21.40 18.44
C GLY A 250 -22.68 -21.73 17.93
N GLY A 251 -21.65 -21.25 18.62
CA GLY A 251 -20.25 -21.56 18.31
C GLY A 251 -19.94 -23.06 18.35
N ARG A 252 -20.45 -23.76 19.36
CA ARG A 252 -20.31 -25.22 19.47
C ARG A 252 -20.96 -25.94 18.29
N ILE A 253 -22.14 -25.51 17.84
CA ILE A 253 -22.84 -26.07 16.67
C ILE A 253 -22.00 -25.87 15.40
N VAL A 254 -21.44 -24.67 15.21
CA VAL A 254 -20.57 -24.39 14.05
C VAL A 254 -19.31 -25.26 14.12
N ALA A 255 -18.63 -25.32 15.28
CA ALA A 255 -17.40 -26.10 15.46
C ALA A 255 -17.64 -27.60 15.17
N GLU A 256 -18.75 -28.19 15.63
CA GLU A 256 -19.12 -29.58 15.32
C GLU A 256 -19.41 -29.81 13.84
N ARG A 257 -20.05 -28.84 13.17
CA ARG A 257 -20.25 -28.89 11.73
C ARG A 257 -18.91 -28.90 10.98
N LEU A 258 -17.96 -28.02 11.37
CA LEU A 258 -16.63 -27.97 10.78
C LEU A 258 -15.88 -29.28 11.00
N ARG A 259 -15.87 -29.80 12.24
CA ARG A 259 -15.23 -31.07 12.60
C ARG A 259 -15.79 -32.23 11.75
N THR A 260 -17.08 -32.30 11.63
CA THR A 260 -17.76 -33.35 10.85
C THR A 260 -17.42 -33.23 9.37
N ALA A 261 -17.47 -32.02 8.79
CA ALA A 261 -17.13 -31.77 7.40
C ALA A 261 -15.69 -32.16 7.07
N VAL A 262 -14.73 -31.78 7.92
CA VAL A 262 -13.31 -32.13 7.73
C VAL A 262 -13.11 -33.65 7.81
N SER A 263 -13.79 -34.35 8.71
CA SER A 263 -13.69 -35.83 8.82
C SER A 263 -14.19 -36.58 7.59
N GLN A 264 -14.89 -35.90 6.70
CA GLN A 264 -15.40 -36.45 5.44
C GLN A 264 -14.47 -36.20 4.25
N ILE A 265 -13.37 -35.43 4.42
CA ILE A 265 -12.40 -35.19 3.36
C ILE A 265 -11.82 -36.52 2.87
N ARG A 266 -11.82 -36.69 1.56
CA ARG A 266 -11.23 -37.84 0.86
C ARG A 266 -9.96 -37.39 0.18
N LEU A 267 -8.83 -37.89 0.68
CA LEU A 267 -7.54 -37.61 0.04
C LEU A 267 -7.31 -38.52 -1.16
N GLY A 268 -6.67 -37.96 -2.22
CA GLY A 268 -6.19 -38.74 -3.36
C GLY A 268 -4.87 -39.48 -3.07
N PRO A 269 -4.31 -40.20 -4.07
CA PRO A 269 -2.94 -40.71 -3.96
C PRO A 269 -1.94 -39.55 -3.69
N PRO A 270 -0.85 -39.80 -2.94
CA PRO A 270 -0.40 -41.07 -2.39
C PRO A 270 -0.98 -41.44 -1.02
N ALA A 271 -1.70 -40.51 -0.35
CA ALA A 271 -2.23 -40.76 1.01
C ALA A 271 -3.33 -41.85 1.09
N GLY A 272 -4.00 -42.11 -0.05
CA GLY A 272 -5.04 -43.14 -0.18
C GLY A 272 -6.41 -42.73 0.39
N ARG A 273 -7.47 -43.37 -0.11
CA ARG A 273 -8.87 -43.03 0.23
C ARG A 273 -9.27 -43.38 1.67
N ASP A 274 -8.53 -44.25 2.33
CA ASP A 274 -8.86 -44.75 3.66
C ASP A 274 -8.31 -43.88 4.80
N ARG A 275 -7.41 -42.92 4.50
CA ARG A 275 -6.87 -42.03 5.51
C ARG A 275 -7.83 -40.87 5.78
N ARG A 276 -8.33 -40.83 7.01
CA ARG A 276 -9.20 -39.74 7.48
C ARG A 276 -8.38 -38.63 8.11
N ILE A 277 -8.69 -37.39 7.73
CA ILE A 277 -8.20 -36.19 8.42
C ILE A 277 -9.27 -35.80 9.43
N THR A 278 -8.83 -35.53 10.65
CA THR A 278 -9.70 -35.02 11.71
C THR A 278 -9.13 -33.74 12.29
N ILE A 279 -9.98 -32.98 12.95
CA ILE A 279 -9.60 -31.74 13.64
C ILE A 279 -10.10 -31.78 15.08
N SER A 280 -9.34 -31.19 15.98
CA SER A 280 -9.78 -30.82 17.30
C SER A 280 -10.09 -29.33 17.34
N CYS A 281 -11.15 -28.95 18.04
CA CYS A 281 -11.62 -27.58 18.12
C CYS A 281 -11.74 -27.13 19.59
N GLY A 282 -11.20 -25.95 19.88
CA GLY A 282 -11.38 -25.27 21.15
C GLY A 282 -12.09 -23.94 20.96
N GLY A 283 -13.21 -23.72 21.62
CA GLY A 283 -14.00 -22.51 21.48
C GLY A 283 -14.12 -21.71 22.76
N ALA A 284 -14.22 -20.38 22.62
CA ALA A 284 -14.52 -19.47 23.72
C ALA A 284 -15.43 -18.33 23.24
N CYS A 285 -16.39 -17.95 24.08
CA CYS A 285 -17.24 -16.79 23.88
C CYS A 285 -16.66 -15.60 24.65
N LEU A 286 -16.58 -14.42 23.99
CA LEU A 286 -16.07 -13.19 24.58
C LEU A 286 -16.92 -12.77 25.77
N ARG A 287 -16.28 -12.50 26.90
CA ARG A 287 -16.91 -11.92 28.10
C ARG A 287 -16.81 -10.40 28.08
N ALA A 288 -17.73 -9.74 28.77
CA ALA A 288 -17.73 -8.29 28.84
C ALA A 288 -16.39 -7.76 29.43
N GLY A 289 -15.74 -6.85 28.72
CA GLY A 289 -14.46 -6.26 29.13
C GLY A 289 -13.23 -7.18 29.03
N GLU A 290 -13.39 -8.37 28.46
CA GLU A 290 -12.29 -9.32 28.32
C GLU A 290 -11.28 -8.88 27.23
N PRO A 291 -9.96 -8.90 27.53
CA PRO A 291 -8.95 -8.60 26.52
C PRO A 291 -8.75 -9.76 25.54
N VAL A 292 -8.32 -9.46 24.32
CA VAL A 292 -8.05 -10.43 23.23
C VAL A 292 -7.19 -11.60 23.70
N ALA A 293 -6.13 -11.33 24.48
CA ALA A 293 -5.22 -12.36 24.93
C ALA A 293 -5.90 -13.40 25.84
N GLN A 294 -6.86 -12.97 26.67
CA GLN A 294 -7.62 -13.87 27.53
C GLN A 294 -8.61 -14.72 26.72
N LEU A 295 -9.32 -14.10 25.78
CA LEU A 295 -10.23 -14.82 24.89
C LEU A 295 -9.50 -15.94 24.11
N ILE A 296 -8.31 -15.63 23.57
CA ILE A 296 -7.47 -16.62 22.89
C ILE A 296 -7.03 -17.72 23.88
N ALA A 297 -6.58 -17.36 25.08
CA ALA A 297 -6.13 -18.34 26.07
C ALA A 297 -7.24 -19.31 26.48
N HIS A 298 -8.49 -18.82 26.65
CA HIS A 298 -9.62 -19.70 26.95
C HIS A 298 -9.94 -20.65 25.80
N ALA A 299 -9.86 -20.22 24.55
CA ALA A 299 -10.06 -21.08 23.39
C ALA A 299 -8.92 -22.11 23.24
N ASP A 300 -7.68 -21.73 23.53
CA ASP A 300 -6.51 -22.61 23.48
C ASP A 300 -6.58 -23.69 24.58
N GLU A 301 -6.97 -23.32 25.80
CA GLU A 301 -7.19 -24.29 26.88
C GLU A 301 -8.28 -25.31 26.51
N ALA A 302 -9.38 -24.85 25.92
CA ALA A 302 -10.43 -25.71 25.41
C ALA A 302 -9.92 -26.64 24.30
N LEU A 303 -9.07 -26.16 23.38
CA LEU A 303 -8.44 -26.98 22.36
C LEU A 303 -7.52 -28.05 22.99
N TYR A 304 -6.73 -27.66 23.97
CA TYR A 304 -5.88 -28.59 24.72
C TYR A 304 -6.70 -29.71 25.35
N GLN A 305 -7.85 -29.40 25.98
CA GLN A 305 -8.78 -30.39 26.51
C GLN A 305 -9.31 -31.32 25.39
N ALA A 306 -9.69 -30.79 24.24
CA ALA A 306 -10.16 -31.58 23.09
C ALA A 306 -9.07 -32.58 22.63
N LYS A 307 -7.81 -32.13 22.56
CA LYS A 307 -6.68 -33.00 22.17
C LYS A 307 -6.43 -34.10 23.20
N ASN A 308 -6.43 -33.78 24.51
CA ASN A 308 -6.11 -34.75 25.60
C ASN A 308 -7.23 -35.75 25.85
N THR A 309 -8.47 -35.42 25.57
CA THR A 309 -9.60 -36.32 25.80
C THR A 309 -9.89 -37.25 24.60
N GLY A 310 -9.02 -37.28 23.57
CA GLY A 310 -9.05 -38.27 22.48
C GLY A 310 -9.17 -37.70 21.08
N ARG A 311 -8.95 -36.39 20.90
CA ARG A 311 -8.98 -35.68 19.60
C ARG A 311 -10.31 -35.83 18.83
N ASN A 312 -10.37 -35.32 17.60
CA ASN A 312 -11.57 -35.35 16.75
C ASN A 312 -12.83 -34.94 17.50
N ARG A 313 -12.77 -33.83 18.22
CA ARG A 313 -13.86 -33.32 19.06
C ARG A 313 -13.82 -31.83 19.26
N VAL A 314 -14.90 -31.32 19.82
CA VAL A 314 -15.05 -29.92 20.17
C VAL A 314 -15.13 -29.78 21.69
N SER A 315 -14.31 -28.88 22.25
CA SER A 315 -14.40 -28.42 23.63
C SER A 315 -14.65 -26.91 23.66
N PHE A 316 -15.30 -26.42 24.69
CA PHE A 316 -15.55 -24.99 24.90
C PHE A 316 -15.18 -24.63 26.32
N ALA A 317 -14.55 -23.46 26.47
CA ALA A 317 -14.36 -22.86 27.78
C ALA A 317 -15.71 -22.63 28.45
N ASP A 318 -15.78 -22.92 29.75
CA ASP A 318 -16.96 -22.62 30.55
C ASP A 318 -17.22 -21.12 30.57
N ALA A 319 -18.50 -20.73 30.55
CA ALA A 319 -18.95 -19.35 30.44
C ALA A 319 -18.55 -18.49 31.67
#